data_cd3219690e14f7ba0f4b1f3a7be0b898
#
_entry.id   cd3219690e14f7ba0f4b1f3a7be0b898
#
_cell.length_a   1.000
_cell.length_b   1.000
_cell.length_c   1.000
_cell.angle_alpha   90.00
_cell.angle_beta   90.00
_cell.angle_gamma   90.00
#
_symmetry.space_group_name_H-M   'P 1'
#
loop_
_entity.id
_entity.type
_entity.pdbx_description
1 polymer ?
#
loop_
_entity_poly.entity_id
_entity_poly.type
_entity_poly.pdbx_seq_one_letter_code
_entity_poly.pdbx_strand_id
1 'polypeptide(L)'
;MATEQDAKAVAQTWLIAFSRATAAQDAHAVAATFHPNGWLRDVLTFVWDTRSLRGRASIAEYLAGSHRLVDTQLANIVLESDPHYAPTTNIGVQPEVQAGFRYETRHALGRGYVRLVQGKDGTWLAQTLGMIVFDLKAHPEPVDVAAAWEADGRPWGELEAERRAGIESDPHVLIGE
;
A
#
# COMPACT_ATOMS: atom_id res chain seq x y z
N MET A 1 -16.18 -22.59 11.31
CA MET A 1 -15.06 -22.16 10.44
C MET A 1 -15.49 -20.83 9.85
N ALA A 2 -14.65 -19.79 9.93
CA ALA A 2 -14.93 -18.54 9.25
C ALA A 2 -14.90 -18.79 7.73
N THR A 3 -15.91 -18.35 7.02
CA THR A 3 -16.01 -18.50 5.57
C THR A 3 -15.23 -17.38 4.87
N GLU A 4 -14.94 -17.52 3.59
CA GLU A 4 -14.33 -16.46 2.78
C GLU A 4 -15.19 -15.16 2.82
N GLN A 5 -16.50 -15.31 2.91
CA GLN A 5 -17.43 -14.20 3.04
C GLN A 5 -17.29 -13.48 4.39
N ASP A 6 -16.99 -14.22 5.47
CA ASP A 6 -16.68 -13.65 6.78
C ASP A 6 -15.34 -12.89 6.75
N ALA A 7 -14.32 -13.41 6.07
CA ALA A 7 -13.04 -12.75 5.92
C ALA A 7 -13.16 -11.39 5.20
N LYS A 8 -13.96 -11.33 4.13
CA LYS A 8 -14.22 -10.08 3.41
C LYS A 8 -14.93 -9.05 4.29
N ALA A 9 -15.95 -9.47 5.05
CA ALA A 9 -16.68 -8.57 5.94
C ALA A 9 -15.77 -8.01 7.05
N VAL A 10 -14.90 -8.85 7.63
CA VAL A 10 -13.89 -8.46 8.62
C VAL A 10 -12.90 -7.46 8.04
N ALA A 11 -12.30 -7.78 6.91
CA ALA A 11 -11.33 -6.90 6.24
C ALA A 11 -11.97 -5.56 5.86
N GLN A 12 -13.19 -5.57 5.36
CA GLN A 12 -13.91 -4.36 4.98
C GLN A 12 -14.24 -3.47 6.19
N THR A 13 -14.67 -4.08 7.31
CA THR A 13 -14.94 -3.35 8.56
C THR A 13 -13.68 -2.67 9.08
N TRP A 14 -12.56 -3.38 9.11
CA TRP A 14 -11.29 -2.81 9.52
C TRP A 14 -10.85 -1.68 8.58
N LEU A 15 -10.97 -1.89 7.27
CA LEU A 15 -10.55 -0.92 6.26
C LEU A 15 -11.37 0.38 6.34
N ILE A 16 -12.67 0.29 6.65
CA ILE A 16 -13.52 1.47 6.89
C ILE A 16 -13.03 2.25 8.11
N ALA A 17 -12.69 1.57 9.22
CA ALA A 17 -12.18 2.21 10.42
C ALA A 17 -10.82 2.90 10.14
N PHE A 18 -9.92 2.21 9.45
CA PHE A 18 -8.61 2.74 9.04
C PHE A 18 -8.77 3.96 8.10
N SER A 19 -9.61 3.85 7.07
CA SER A 19 -9.89 4.93 6.12
C SER A 19 -10.49 6.16 6.81
N ARG A 20 -11.43 5.96 7.75
CA ARG A 20 -12.02 7.07 8.51
C ARG A 20 -10.98 7.78 9.38
N ALA A 21 -10.12 7.04 10.05
CA ALA A 21 -9.07 7.60 10.91
C ALA A 21 -8.02 8.37 10.08
N THR A 22 -7.63 7.84 8.93
CA THR A 22 -6.68 8.53 8.01
C THR A 22 -7.30 9.79 7.40
N ALA A 23 -8.57 9.75 7.00
CA ALA A 23 -9.29 10.90 6.48
C ALA A 23 -9.48 12.01 7.54
N ALA A 24 -9.66 11.62 8.81
CA ALA A 24 -9.68 12.56 9.94
C ALA A 24 -8.28 13.07 10.32
N GLN A 25 -7.23 12.57 9.72
CA GLN A 25 -5.82 12.89 10.02
C GLN A 25 -5.46 12.64 11.50
N ASP A 26 -6.16 11.71 12.14
CA ASP A 26 -5.98 11.35 13.54
C ASP A 26 -5.02 10.17 13.67
N ALA A 27 -3.75 10.48 13.94
CA ALA A 27 -2.68 9.50 14.11
C ALA A 27 -2.95 8.49 15.25
N HIS A 28 -3.62 8.92 16.34
CA HIS A 28 -3.98 8.06 17.43
C HIS A 28 -5.12 7.12 17.07
N ALA A 29 -6.12 7.61 16.34
CA ALA A 29 -7.20 6.78 15.80
C ALA A 29 -6.68 5.76 14.79
N VAL A 30 -5.74 6.15 13.91
CA VAL A 30 -5.06 5.21 13.01
C VAL A 30 -4.31 4.14 13.81
N ALA A 31 -3.51 4.53 14.81
CA ALA A 31 -2.78 3.59 15.63
C ALA A 31 -3.71 2.66 16.45
N ALA A 32 -4.92 3.12 16.81
CA ALA A 32 -5.91 2.31 17.52
C ALA A 32 -6.46 1.15 16.66
N THR A 33 -6.39 1.23 15.32
CA THR A 33 -6.75 0.11 14.42
C THR A 33 -5.76 -1.04 14.46
N PHE A 34 -4.59 -0.86 15.07
CA PHE A 34 -3.57 -1.90 15.23
C PHE A 34 -3.73 -2.66 16.57
N HIS A 35 -3.27 -3.89 16.58
CA HIS A 35 -3.01 -4.61 17.82
C HIS A 35 -1.98 -3.84 18.68
N PRO A 36 -2.03 -3.88 20.03
CA PRO A 36 -1.08 -3.15 20.88
C PRO A 36 0.40 -3.36 20.52
N ASN A 37 0.74 -4.58 20.07
CA ASN A 37 2.08 -4.97 19.60
C ASN A 37 2.15 -5.10 18.08
N GLY A 38 1.22 -4.49 17.35
CA GLY A 38 1.16 -4.56 15.89
C GLY A 38 2.31 -3.85 15.20
N TRP A 39 2.49 -4.11 13.92
CA TRP A 39 3.56 -3.58 13.09
C TRP A 39 3.00 -2.79 11.90
N LEU A 40 3.60 -1.64 11.64
CA LEU A 40 3.47 -0.92 10.37
C LEU A 40 4.79 -1.01 9.61
N ARG A 41 4.73 -1.50 8.38
CA ARG A 41 5.83 -1.38 7.41
C ARG A 41 5.43 -0.35 6.37
N ASP A 42 6.08 0.79 6.40
CA ASP A 42 5.97 1.84 5.39
C ASP A 42 7.07 1.71 4.36
N VAL A 43 6.69 1.67 3.08
CA VAL A 43 7.61 1.65 1.95
C VAL A 43 7.21 2.79 1.01
N LEU A 44 7.79 3.96 1.23
CA LEU A 44 7.61 5.17 0.42
C LEU A 44 6.20 5.80 0.48
N THR A 45 5.32 5.37 1.40
CA THR A 45 3.96 5.91 1.48
C THR A 45 3.90 7.26 2.19
N PHE A 46 4.47 7.32 3.40
CA PHE A 46 4.46 8.53 4.23
C PHE A 46 5.77 9.31 4.18
N VAL A 47 6.86 8.67 3.83
CA VAL A 47 8.19 9.27 3.65
C VAL A 47 8.91 8.57 2.51
N TRP A 48 9.85 9.26 1.86
CA TRP A 48 10.71 8.68 0.81
C TRP A 48 11.83 7.80 1.40
N ASP A 49 11.43 6.90 2.30
CA ASP A 49 12.30 5.96 2.97
C ASP A 49 11.48 4.75 3.43
N THR A 50 12.12 3.70 3.89
CA THR A 50 11.48 2.50 4.39
C THR A 50 11.52 2.48 5.90
N ARG A 51 10.36 2.35 6.55
CA ARG A 51 10.23 2.33 8.02
C ARG A 51 9.49 1.09 8.51
N SER A 52 9.95 0.54 9.62
CA SER A 52 9.23 -0.51 10.36
C SER A 52 9.01 -0.04 11.78
N LEU A 53 7.75 0.00 12.18
CA LEU A 53 7.32 0.55 13.46
C LEU A 53 6.55 -0.51 14.22
N ARG A 54 6.83 -0.65 15.51
CA ARG A 54 6.19 -1.62 16.38
C ARG A 54 5.44 -0.93 17.50
N GLY A 55 4.18 -1.33 17.66
CA GLY A 55 3.31 -0.88 18.72
C GLY A 55 2.63 0.46 18.44
N ARG A 56 1.44 0.64 19.02
CA ARG A 56 0.58 1.80 18.78
C ARG A 56 1.26 3.14 19.06
N ALA A 57 2.06 3.23 20.12
CA ALA A 57 2.73 4.47 20.49
C ALA A 57 3.69 4.94 19.39
N SER A 58 4.58 4.05 18.91
CA SER A 58 5.53 4.37 17.84
C SER A 58 4.83 4.67 16.51
N ILE A 59 3.74 3.96 16.20
CA ILE A 59 2.94 4.20 14.98
C ILE A 59 2.27 5.58 15.07
N ALA A 60 1.65 5.92 16.20
CA ALA A 60 1.01 7.23 16.39
C ALA A 60 2.02 8.37 16.31
N GLU A 61 3.15 8.26 17.01
CA GLU A 61 4.23 9.26 16.97
C GLU A 61 4.77 9.46 15.55
N TYR A 62 5.00 8.36 14.83
CA TYR A 62 5.45 8.42 13.44
C TYR A 62 4.46 9.15 12.55
N LEU A 63 3.17 8.80 12.60
CA LEU A 63 2.13 9.38 11.75
C LEU A 63 1.81 10.84 12.12
N ALA A 64 1.92 11.21 13.39
CA ALA A 64 1.74 12.59 13.85
C ALA A 64 2.93 13.50 13.47
N GLY A 65 4.11 12.91 13.25
CA GLY A 65 5.32 13.68 12.94
C GLY A 65 5.26 14.34 11.55
N SER A 66 5.77 15.58 11.47
CA SER A 66 5.97 16.32 10.19
C SER A 66 4.75 16.35 9.27
N HIS A 67 3.53 16.43 9.84
CA HIS A 67 2.27 16.49 9.07
C HIS A 67 2.06 15.32 8.07
N ARG A 68 2.66 14.14 8.31
CA ARG A 68 2.67 13.03 7.36
C ARG A 68 1.29 12.63 6.84
N LEU A 69 0.28 12.50 7.72
CA LEU A 69 -1.09 12.17 7.30
C LEU A 69 -1.71 13.28 6.44
N VAL A 70 -1.42 14.55 6.76
CA VAL A 70 -1.91 15.72 6.02
C VAL A 70 -1.28 15.76 4.62
N ASP A 71 0.04 15.60 4.54
CA ASP A 71 0.79 15.72 3.29
C ASP A 71 0.57 14.54 2.35
N THR A 72 0.43 13.33 2.92
CA THR A 72 0.19 12.10 2.15
C THR A 72 -1.17 12.08 1.49
N GLN A 73 -2.21 12.62 2.14
CA GLN A 73 -3.59 12.67 1.63
C GLN A 73 -4.08 11.28 1.16
N LEU A 74 -4.02 10.30 2.06
CA LEU A 74 -4.51 8.95 1.77
C LEU A 74 -6.00 9.00 1.39
N ALA A 75 -6.32 8.42 0.22
CA ALA A 75 -7.66 8.38 -0.35
C ALA A 75 -7.92 7.07 -1.10
N ASN A 76 -9.16 6.85 -1.52
CA ASN A 76 -9.57 5.72 -2.35
C ASN A 76 -9.08 4.36 -1.82
N ILE A 77 -9.17 4.17 -0.48
CA ILE A 77 -8.74 2.95 0.19
C ILE A 77 -9.80 1.88 -0.03
N VAL A 78 -9.52 0.89 -0.88
CA VAL A 78 -10.47 -0.15 -1.28
C VAL A 78 -9.81 -1.54 -1.28
N LEU A 79 -10.58 -2.59 -0.96
CA LEU A 79 -10.08 -3.96 -1.05
C LEU A 79 -9.61 -4.27 -2.47
N GLU A 80 -8.52 -5.04 -2.57
CA GLU A 80 -7.99 -5.52 -3.83
C GLU A 80 -8.97 -6.52 -4.46
N SER A 81 -9.15 -6.43 -5.78
CA SER A 81 -9.97 -7.36 -6.56
C SER A 81 -9.19 -8.55 -7.10
N ASP A 82 -7.86 -8.48 -7.11
CA ASP A 82 -6.98 -9.56 -7.54
C ASP A 82 -7.15 -10.77 -6.59
N PRO A 83 -7.41 -11.99 -7.11
CA PRO A 83 -7.57 -13.19 -6.29
C PRO A 83 -6.39 -13.50 -5.35
N HIS A 84 -5.16 -13.12 -5.73
CA HIS A 84 -3.97 -13.31 -4.87
C HIS A 84 -3.97 -12.44 -3.62
N TYR A 85 -4.75 -11.36 -3.62
CA TYR A 85 -4.87 -10.40 -2.51
C TYR A 85 -6.27 -10.38 -1.90
N ALA A 86 -7.16 -11.27 -2.38
CA ALA A 86 -8.51 -11.40 -1.86
C ALA A 86 -8.51 -11.72 -0.36
N PRO A 87 -9.49 -11.23 0.40
CA PRO A 87 -9.59 -11.54 1.82
C PRO A 87 -9.68 -13.04 2.07
N THR A 88 -8.75 -13.56 2.87
CA THR A 88 -8.68 -14.99 3.23
C THR A 88 -8.55 -15.17 4.72
N THR A 89 -8.98 -16.35 5.20
CA THR A 89 -8.74 -16.78 6.57
C THR A 89 -7.55 -17.72 6.61
N ASN A 90 -6.63 -17.48 7.55
CA ASN A 90 -5.56 -18.41 7.85
C ASN A 90 -5.87 -19.11 9.18
N ILE A 91 -5.90 -20.45 9.16
CA ILE A 91 -6.16 -21.28 10.33
C ILE A 91 -4.80 -21.68 10.92
N GLY A 92 -4.14 -20.71 11.56
CA GLY A 92 -2.96 -20.96 12.37
C GLY A 92 -3.33 -21.25 13.84
N VAL A 93 -2.41 -20.95 14.75
CA VAL A 93 -2.62 -21.08 16.19
C VAL A 93 -3.75 -20.14 16.69
N GLN A 94 -4.02 -19.05 15.96
CA GLN A 94 -5.13 -18.12 16.19
C GLN A 94 -5.84 -17.79 14.88
N PRO A 95 -7.16 -17.53 14.91
CA PRO A 95 -7.88 -17.05 13.74
C PRO A 95 -7.26 -15.75 13.21
N GLU A 96 -6.98 -15.72 11.92
CA GLU A 96 -6.36 -14.59 11.25
C GLU A 96 -7.10 -14.32 9.94
N VAL A 97 -7.29 -13.05 9.61
CA VAL A 97 -7.78 -12.61 8.31
C VAL A 97 -6.68 -11.81 7.62
N GLN A 98 -6.43 -12.15 6.38
CA GLN A 98 -5.44 -11.46 5.53
C GLN A 98 -6.16 -10.83 4.35
N ALA A 99 -5.77 -9.61 3.97
CA ALA A 99 -6.37 -8.93 2.83
C ALA A 99 -5.39 -7.93 2.22
N GLY A 100 -5.42 -7.84 0.88
CA GLY A 100 -4.82 -6.76 0.13
C GLY A 100 -5.81 -5.62 -0.11
N PHE A 101 -5.30 -4.43 -0.25
CA PHE A 101 -6.08 -3.26 -0.62
C PHE A 101 -5.24 -2.29 -1.46
N ARG A 102 -5.91 -1.45 -2.23
CA ARG A 102 -5.31 -0.32 -2.94
C ARG A 102 -5.61 0.98 -2.22
N TYR A 103 -4.72 1.93 -2.39
CA TYR A 103 -4.91 3.29 -1.92
C TYR A 103 -4.23 4.28 -2.87
N GLU A 104 -4.61 5.52 -2.73
CA GLU A 104 -3.97 6.64 -3.39
C GLU A 104 -3.37 7.59 -2.37
N THR A 105 -2.27 8.23 -2.75
CA THR A 105 -1.75 9.42 -2.08
C THR A 105 -1.93 10.63 -2.99
N ARG A 106 -1.55 11.80 -2.52
CA ARG A 106 -1.51 13.00 -3.35
C ARG A 106 -0.77 12.78 -4.68
N HIS A 107 0.35 12.04 -4.67
CA HIS A 107 1.26 11.91 -5.80
C HIS A 107 1.42 10.49 -6.35
N ALA A 108 0.91 9.49 -5.67
CA ALA A 108 1.22 8.11 -5.97
C ALA A 108 0.01 7.17 -5.86
N LEU A 109 0.15 6.00 -6.46
CA LEU A 109 -0.70 4.83 -6.29
C LEU A 109 0.01 3.83 -5.40
N GLY A 110 -0.72 3.25 -4.44
CA GLY A 110 -0.16 2.32 -3.48
C GLY A 110 -0.99 1.07 -3.28
N ARG A 111 -0.33 0.04 -2.76
CA ARG A 111 -0.94 -1.19 -2.27
C ARG A 111 -0.62 -1.39 -0.81
N GLY A 112 -1.59 -1.92 -0.09
CA GLY A 112 -1.41 -2.36 1.28
C GLY A 112 -1.75 -3.83 1.42
N TYR A 113 -1.15 -4.46 2.42
CA TYR A 113 -1.48 -5.82 2.83
C TYR A 113 -1.57 -5.87 4.35
N VAL A 114 -2.71 -6.33 4.85
CA VAL A 114 -2.99 -6.39 6.27
C VAL A 114 -3.21 -7.83 6.75
N ARG A 115 -2.70 -8.12 7.94
CA ARG A 115 -3.02 -9.32 8.71
C ARG A 115 -3.74 -8.89 9.97
N LEU A 116 -4.98 -9.33 10.11
CA LEU A 116 -5.86 -9.01 11.23
C LEU A 116 -5.94 -10.17 12.19
N VAL A 117 -5.90 -9.87 13.49
CA VAL A 117 -6.12 -10.82 14.58
C VAL A 117 -7.19 -10.27 15.52
N GLN A 118 -7.88 -11.14 16.25
CA GLN A 118 -8.83 -10.70 17.26
C GLN A 118 -8.13 -10.24 18.53
N GLY A 119 -8.50 -9.04 18.99
CA GLY A 119 -8.20 -8.57 20.32
C GLY A 119 -9.01 -9.32 21.39
N LYS A 120 -8.71 -9.05 22.66
CA LYS A 120 -9.39 -9.69 23.80
C LYS A 120 -10.90 -9.41 23.86
N ASP A 121 -11.32 -8.31 23.29
CA ASP A 121 -12.72 -7.85 23.18
C ASP A 121 -13.44 -8.36 21.91
N GLY A 122 -12.76 -9.19 21.11
CA GLY A 122 -13.28 -9.69 19.84
C GLY A 122 -13.11 -8.73 18.64
N THR A 123 -12.57 -7.53 18.85
CA THR A 123 -12.31 -6.57 17.77
C THR A 123 -11.17 -7.05 16.89
N TRP A 124 -11.33 -6.95 15.58
CA TRP A 124 -10.27 -7.26 14.62
C TRP A 124 -9.29 -6.09 14.47
N LEU A 125 -8.02 -6.36 14.73
CA LEU A 125 -6.94 -5.38 14.79
C LEU A 125 -5.77 -5.81 13.91
N ALA A 126 -5.09 -4.85 13.27
CA ALA A 126 -3.94 -5.14 12.44
C ALA A 126 -2.74 -5.64 13.30
N GLN A 127 -2.38 -6.91 13.12
CA GLN A 127 -1.13 -7.45 13.65
C GLN A 127 0.06 -6.98 12.81
N THR A 128 -0.12 -6.95 11.49
CA THR A 128 0.85 -6.36 10.58
C THR A 128 0.11 -5.62 9.46
N LEU A 129 0.63 -4.47 9.09
CA LEU A 129 0.22 -3.69 7.93
C LEU A 129 1.46 -3.32 7.13
N GLY A 130 1.55 -3.76 5.89
CA GLY A 130 2.51 -3.28 4.91
C GLY A 130 1.84 -2.31 3.95
N MET A 131 2.47 -1.19 3.67
CA MET A 131 2.02 -0.21 2.67
C MET A 131 3.19 0.12 1.74
N ILE A 132 2.98 0.06 0.44
CA ILE A 132 3.99 0.31 -0.58
C ILE A 132 3.43 1.18 -1.70
N VAL A 133 4.19 2.19 -2.10
CA VAL A 133 3.97 2.91 -3.36
C VAL A 133 4.50 2.04 -4.50
N PHE A 134 3.72 1.88 -5.56
CA PHE A 134 4.14 1.11 -6.73
C PHE A 134 4.13 1.92 -8.02
N ASP A 135 3.49 3.12 -8.04
CA ASP A 135 3.46 3.97 -9.24
C ASP A 135 3.27 5.44 -8.87
N LEU A 136 3.72 6.35 -9.71
CA LEU A 136 3.59 7.80 -9.56
C LEU A 136 2.55 8.35 -10.53
N LYS A 137 1.57 9.10 -10.02
CA LYS A 137 0.46 9.64 -10.85
C LYS A 137 0.93 10.54 -11.99
N ALA A 138 1.96 11.35 -11.77
CA ALA A 138 2.49 12.27 -12.76
C ALA A 138 3.54 11.64 -13.70
N HIS A 139 4.12 10.52 -13.27
CA HIS A 139 5.18 9.81 -13.98
C HIS A 139 4.93 8.31 -13.88
N PRO A 140 3.85 7.81 -14.52
CA PRO A 140 3.54 6.38 -14.50
C PRO A 140 4.69 5.59 -15.15
N GLU A 141 4.94 4.41 -14.62
CA GLU A 141 5.91 3.50 -15.23
C GLU A 141 5.51 3.24 -16.68
N PRO A 142 6.42 3.41 -17.66
CA PRO A 142 6.12 3.12 -19.05
C PRO A 142 5.65 1.67 -19.18
N VAL A 143 4.43 1.49 -19.69
CA VAL A 143 3.87 0.16 -19.92
C VAL A 143 4.81 -0.59 -20.87
N ASP A 144 5.37 -1.62 -20.33
CA ASP A 144 6.20 -2.68 -20.89
C ASP A 144 6.71 -2.50 -22.33
N VAL A 145 7.93 -2.00 -22.43
CA VAL A 145 8.70 -1.96 -23.67
C VAL A 145 8.86 -3.38 -24.28
N ALA A 146 8.77 -4.45 -23.49
CA ALA A 146 8.84 -5.83 -23.96
C ALA A 146 7.56 -6.25 -24.71
N ALA A 147 6.38 -5.86 -24.26
CA ALA A 147 5.12 -6.16 -24.94
C ALA A 147 4.98 -5.37 -26.27
N ALA A 148 5.48 -4.15 -26.33
CA ALA A 148 5.57 -3.38 -27.56
C ALA A 148 6.55 -4.02 -28.55
N TRP A 149 7.55 -4.73 -28.03
CA TRP A 149 8.59 -5.37 -28.83
C TRP A 149 8.11 -6.64 -29.54
N GLU A 150 7.31 -7.47 -28.87
CA GLU A 150 6.73 -8.67 -29.48
C GLU A 150 5.65 -8.36 -30.53
N ALA A 151 5.00 -7.21 -30.42
CA ALA A 151 3.87 -6.84 -31.29
C ALA A 151 4.29 -6.19 -32.62
N ASP A 152 5.48 -5.61 -32.73
CA ASP A 152 5.81 -4.70 -33.83
C ASP A 152 6.72 -5.32 -34.90
N GLY A 153 7.37 -6.43 -34.66
CA GLY A 153 8.22 -7.15 -35.61
C GLY A 153 9.40 -6.35 -36.20
N ARG A 154 9.68 -5.15 -35.66
CA ARG A 154 10.79 -4.30 -36.10
C ARG A 154 12.14 -4.82 -35.57
N PRO A 155 13.23 -4.67 -36.35
CA PRO A 155 14.56 -5.03 -35.88
C PRO A 155 14.95 -4.27 -34.60
N TRP A 156 15.58 -4.97 -33.66
CA TRP A 156 16.07 -4.40 -32.40
C TRP A 156 16.85 -3.08 -32.58
N GLY A 157 17.70 -3.00 -33.61
CA GLY A 157 18.52 -1.82 -33.87
C GLY A 157 17.72 -0.55 -34.18
N GLU A 158 16.53 -0.68 -34.78
CA GLU A 158 15.64 0.46 -35.07
C GLU A 158 14.96 0.95 -33.80
N LEU A 159 14.49 0.02 -32.96
CA LEU A 159 13.87 0.34 -31.67
C LEU A 159 14.86 0.98 -30.71
N GLU A 160 16.10 0.50 -30.67
CA GLU A 160 17.17 1.07 -29.85
C GLU A 160 17.56 2.48 -30.31
N ALA A 161 17.62 2.71 -31.63
CA ALA A 161 17.91 4.03 -32.18
C ALA A 161 16.79 5.04 -31.86
N GLU A 162 15.53 4.64 -31.98
CA GLU A 162 14.37 5.46 -31.63
C GLU A 162 14.33 5.79 -30.14
N ARG A 163 14.56 4.79 -29.27
CA ARG A 163 14.66 4.98 -27.84
C ARG A 163 15.78 5.95 -27.45
N ARG A 164 16.96 5.79 -28.06
CA ARG A 164 18.11 6.68 -27.82
C ARG A 164 17.80 8.10 -28.24
N ALA A 165 17.18 8.31 -29.41
CA ALA A 165 16.74 9.62 -29.87
C ALA A 165 15.69 10.24 -28.91
N GLY A 166 14.77 9.42 -28.39
CA GLY A 166 13.81 9.86 -27.37
C GLY A 166 14.49 10.34 -26.10
N ILE A 167 15.46 9.59 -25.57
CA ILE A 167 16.23 9.96 -24.38
C ILE A 167 17.07 11.23 -24.63
N GLU A 168 17.64 11.39 -25.81
CA GLU A 168 18.40 12.59 -26.18
C GLU A 168 17.52 13.84 -26.29
N SER A 169 16.26 13.69 -26.74
CA SER A 169 15.31 14.79 -26.88
C SER A 169 14.67 15.22 -25.57
N ASP A 170 14.47 14.27 -24.64
CA ASP A 170 13.85 14.49 -23.31
C ASP A 170 14.56 13.63 -22.25
N PRO A 171 15.78 14.02 -21.82
CA PRO A 171 16.58 13.23 -20.90
C PRO A 171 16.00 13.25 -19.49
N HIS A 172 15.58 12.09 -19.01
CA HIS A 172 15.23 11.90 -17.60
C HIS A 172 16.48 11.53 -16.80
N VAL A 173 16.97 12.45 -15.98
CA VAL A 173 18.12 12.21 -15.10
C VAL A 173 17.64 12.26 -13.64
N LEU A 174 17.80 11.16 -12.92
CA LEU A 174 17.73 11.14 -11.46
C LEU A 174 19.10 11.56 -10.91
N ILE A 175 19.19 12.77 -10.38
CA ILE A 175 20.37 13.22 -9.62
C ILE A 175 20.04 12.94 -8.16
N GLY A 176 20.67 11.89 -7.57
CA GLY A 176 20.67 11.67 -6.13
C GLY A 176 21.81 12.48 -5.50
N GLU A 177 21.50 13.24 -4.43
CA GLU A 177 22.48 13.76 -3.48
C GLU A 177 22.77 12.73 -2.40
#